data_3886e62e6a4eea7af2795040e3fe1fa6
#
_entry.id   3886e62e6a4eea7af2795040e3fe1fa6
#
_cell.length_a   1.000
_cell.length_b   1.000
_cell.length_c   1.000
_cell.angle_alpha   90.00
_cell.angle_beta   90.00
_cell.angle_gamma   90.00
#
_symmetry.space_group_name_H-M   'P 1'
#
loop_
_entity.id
_entity.type
_entity.pdbx_description
1 polymer ?
#
loop_
_entity_poly.entity_id
_entity_poly.type
_entity_poly.pdbx_seq_one_letter_code
_entity_poly.pdbx_strand_id
1 'polypeptide(L)'
;MSANRKGLSVTERHVLRSVASAVLFVLSGVLGHIPASVPYVKTLMEWAGYSIVLPTVYENKHRPITDDERRMILETIPKHYAGTMVLTMLCCGLRPIEIRRMKWDWIDFENAILTVGKSKTEAGTGRKIPIPPVLLDALKEHKAKGLNNEYVFVKYEKHTRMDDNAFYQSWKNFVKEMDLAN
;
A
#
# COMPACT_ATOMS: atom_id res chain seq x y z
N MET A 1 -37.17 41.71 2.58
CA MET A 1 -37.95 40.80 1.74
C MET A 1 -37.32 39.42 1.74
N SER A 2 -37.90 38.49 2.51
CA SER A 2 -37.42 37.13 2.67
C SER A 2 -37.93 36.27 1.49
N ALA A 3 -37.03 35.82 0.63
CA ALA A 3 -37.38 34.91 -0.47
C ALA A 3 -37.68 33.52 0.10
N ASN A 4 -38.94 33.14 0.05
CA ASN A 4 -39.46 31.84 0.46
C ASN A 4 -38.94 30.77 -0.53
N ARG A 5 -37.87 30.03 -0.16
CA ARG A 5 -37.38 28.87 -0.93
C ARG A 5 -38.35 27.71 -0.69
N LYS A 6 -39.38 27.59 -1.51
CA LYS A 6 -40.15 26.35 -1.58
C LYS A 6 -39.21 25.21 -2.02
N GLY A 7 -38.94 24.29 -1.12
CA GLY A 7 -38.17 23.09 -1.45
C GLY A 7 -38.92 22.27 -2.51
N LEU A 8 -38.15 21.70 -3.45
CA LEU A 8 -38.67 20.79 -4.49
C LEU A 8 -39.46 19.63 -3.86
N SER A 9 -40.55 19.25 -4.48
CA SER A 9 -41.33 18.07 -4.09
C SER A 9 -40.52 16.79 -4.23
N VAL A 10 -40.92 15.73 -3.56
CA VAL A 10 -40.25 14.41 -3.62
C VAL A 10 -40.15 13.93 -5.08
N THR A 11 -41.19 14.13 -5.87
CA THR A 11 -41.24 13.71 -7.26
C THR A 11 -40.26 14.52 -8.14
N GLU A 12 -40.18 15.83 -7.95
CA GLU A 12 -39.23 16.69 -8.67
C GLU A 12 -37.78 16.33 -8.33
N ARG A 13 -37.51 15.95 -7.07
CA ARG A 13 -36.20 15.45 -6.67
C ARG A 13 -35.82 14.13 -7.33
N HIS A 14 -36.78 13.21 -7.48
CA HIS A 14 -36.54 11.95 -8.19
C HIS A 14 -36.29 12.15 -9.69
N VAL A 15 -37.05 13.03 -10.34
CA VAL A 15 -36.85 13.36 -11.77
C VAL A 15 -35.50 14.02 -11.99
N LEU A 16 -35.11 14.98 -11.15
CA LEU A 16 -33.79 15.62 -11.22
C LEU A 16 -32.64 14.64 -10.97
N ARG A 17 -32.83 13.69 -10.04
CA ARG A 17 -31.86 12.60 -9.82
C ARG A 17 -31.64 11.76 -11.07
N SER A 18 -32.72 11.34 -11.71
CA SER A 18 -32.65 10.51 -12.92
C SER A 18 -32.00 11.27 -14.07
N VAL A 19 -32.33 12.54 -14.25
CA VAL A 19 -31.73 13.39 -15.30
C VAL A 19 -30.24 13.64 -15.02
N ALA A 20 -29.87 13.96 -13.80
CA ALA A 20 -28.47 14.18 -13.43
C ALA A 20 -27.62 12.90 -13.61
N SER A 21 -28.16 11.73 -13.25
CA SER A 21 -27.49 10.44 -13.46
C SER A 21 -27.34 10.13 -14.96
N ALA A 22 -28.36 10.40 -15.76
CA ALA A 22 -28.30 10.19 -17.20
C ALA A 22 -27.28 11.12 -17.87
N VAL A 23 -27.25 12.40 -17.48
CA VAL A 23 -26.27 13.37 -18.00
C VAL A 23 -24.84 12.98 -17.61
N LEU A 24 -24.60 12.54 -16.36
CA LEU A 24 -23.30 12.04 -15.92
C LEU A 24 -22.88 10.78 -16.68
N PHE A 25 -23.83 9.87 -16.95
CA PHE A 25 -23.55 8.65 -17.71
C PHE A 25 -23.18 8.96 -19.16
N VAL A 26 -23.90 9.89 -19.82
CA VAL A 26 -23.61 10.31 -21.20
C VAL A 26 -22.24 11.04 -21.24
N LEU A 27 -21.97 11.94 -20.31
CA LEU A 27 -20.72 12.67 -20.26
C LEU A 27 -19.52 11.75 -19.97
N SER A 28 -19.68 10.73 -19.13
CA SER A 28 -18.63 9.74 -18.88
C SER A 28 -18.36 8.84 -20.09
N GLY A 29 -19.39 8.54 -20.89
CA GLY A 29 -19.25 7.76 -22.13
C GLY A 29 -18.63 8.53 -23.29
N VAL A 30 -18.86 9.84 -23.38
CA VAL A 30 -18.39 10.68 -24.50
C VAL A 30 -17.02 11.30 -24.26
N LEU A 31 -16.68 11.62 -23.02
CA LEU A 31 -15.44 12.35 -22.65
C LEU A 31 -14.37 11.48 -21.99
N GLY A 32 -14.59 10.16 -21.90
CA GLY A 32 -13.72 9.30 -21.12
C GLY A 32 -13.89 9.57 -19.62
N HIS A 33 -13.12 8.89 -18.81
CA HIS A 33 -13.16 8.99 -17.35
C HIS A 33 -12.90 10.44 -16.90
N ILE A 34 -13.97 11.20 -16.58
CA ILE A 34 -13.81 12.52 -15.96
C ILE A 34 -13.41 12.27 -14.50
N PRO A 35 -12.21 12.68 -14.06
CA PRO A 35 -11.86 12.56 -12.65
C PRO A 35 -12.83 13.35 -11.81
N ALA A 36 -13.31 12.79 -10.70
CA ALA A 36 -14.21 13.48 -9.75
C ALA A 36 -13.58 14.76 -9.14
N SER A 37 -12.32 15.04 -9.45
CA SER A 37 -11.57 16.25 -9.07
C SER A 37 -11.87 17.48 -9.93
N VAL A 38 -12.71 17.37 -10.96
CA VAL A 38 -13.04 18.54 -11.80
C VAL A 38 -13.96 19.48 -11.02
N PRO A 39 -13.54 20.73 -10.76
CA PRO A 39 -14.30 21.69 -9.93
C PRO A 39 -15.76 21.88 -10.39
N TYR A 40 -16.00 21.78 -11.69
CA TYR A 40 -17.33 21.92 -12.29
C TYR A 40 -18.31 20.81 -11.88
N VAL A 41 -17.84 19.58 -11.68
CA VAL A 41 -18.70 18.46 -11.24
C VAL A 41 -19.20 18.70 -9.83
N LYS A 42 -18.33 19.18 -8.95
CA LYS A 42 -18.69 19.57 -7.58
C LYS A 42 -19.73 20.65 -7.58
N THR A 43 -19.51 21.73 -8.34
CA THR A 43 -20.42 22.89 -8.43
C THR A 43 -21.79 22.50 -9.01
N LEU A 44 -21.83 21.68 -10.06
CA LEU A 44 -23.08 21.18 -10.64
C LEU A 44 -23.89 20.32 -9.68
N MET A 45 -23.19 19.46 -8.90
CA MET A 45 -23.86 18.58 -7.95
C MET A 45 -24.36 19.37 -6.73
N GLU A 46 -23.59 20.34 -6.23
CA GLU A 46 -24.01 21.25 -5.16
C GLU A 46 -25.22 22.10 -5.59
N TRP A 47 -25.23 22.57 -6.85
CA TRP A 47 -26.37 23.27 -7.42
C TRP A 47 -27.62 22.38 -7.53
N ALA A 48 -27.45 21.10 -7.84
CA ALA A 48 -28.50 20.08 -7.84
C ALA A 48 -28.93 19.62 -6.43
N GLY A 49 -28.36 20.20 -5.36
CA GLY A 49 -28.71 19.90 -3.97
C GLY A 49 -28.03 18.63 -3.40
N TYR A 50 -27.00 18.13 -4.07
CA TYR A 50 -26.19 17.01 -3.57
C TYR A 50 -24.95 17.53 -2.83
N SER A 51 -24.81 17.15 -1.58
CA SER A 51 -23.55 17.33 -0.86
C SER A 51 -22.60 16.20 -1.23
N ILE A 52 -21.62 16.46 -2.10
CA ILE A 52 -20.55 15.51 -2.39
C ILE A 52 -19.41 15.80 -1.45
N VAL A 53 -19.18 14.90 -0.51
CA VAL A 53 -17.91 14.84 0.21
C VAL A 53 -16.91 14.16 -0.73
N LEU A 54 -16.17 14.97 -1.48
CA LEU A 54 -15.03 14.45 -2.23
C LEU A 54 -14.04 13.84 -1.23
N PRO A 55 -13.54 12.63 -1.47
CA PRO A 55 -12.48 12.10 -0.65
C PRO A 55 -11.33 13.12 -0.66
N THR A 56 -10.85 13.47 0.54
CA THR A 56 -9.70 14.34 0.69
C THR A 56 -8.55 13.67 -0.07
N VAL A 57 -8.14 14.27 -1.19
CA VAL A 57 -6.92 13.84 -1.87
C VAL A 57 -5.79 14.23 -0.92
N TYR A 58 -5.37 13.28 -0.10
CA TYR A 58 -4.13 13.44 0.62
C TYR A 58 -3.04 13.50 -0.44
N GLU A 59 -2.49 14.68 -0.65
CA GLU A 59 -1.22 14.80 -1.36
C GLU A 59 -0.19 14.05 -0.52
N ASN A 60 -0.08 12.76 -0.79
CA ASN A 60 1.02 11.98 -0.27
C ASN A 60 2.30 12.55 -0.89
N LYS A 61 2.94 13.45 -0.14
CA LYS A 61 4.26 14.00 -0.49
C LYS A 61 5.34 12.92 -0.37
N HIS A 62 5.09 11.75 -0.97
CA HIS A 62 6.10 10.71 -1.06
C HIS A 62 7.10 11.12 -2.14
N ARG A 63 8.26 11.54 -1.71
CA ARG A 63 9.38 11.74 -2.61
C ARG A 63 10.12 10.41 -2.85
N PRO A 64 10.72 10.22 -4.00
CA PRO A 64 11.63 9.09 -4.24
C PRO A 64 12.80 9.10 -3.24
N ILE A 65 13.30 7.92 -2.93
CA ILE A 65 14.53 7.75 -2.14
C ILE A 65 15.70 8.31 -2.95
N THR A 66 16.53 9.16 -2.34
CA THR A 66 17.74 9.69 -2.96
C THR A 66 18.84 8.62 -3.07
N ASP A 67 19.84 8.85 -3.90
CA ASP A 67 20.97 7.91 -4.03
C ASP A 67 21.79 7.81 -2.75
N ASP A 68 21.91 8.88 -1.98
CA ASP A 68 22.59 8.85 -0.69
C ASP A 68 21.81 8.03 0.35
N GLU A 69 20.49 8.25 0.45
CA GLU A 69 19.64 7.43 1.30
C GLU A 69 19.67 5.96 0.90
N ARG A 70 19.69 5.67 -0.40
CA ARG A 70 19.81 4.30 -0.91
C ARG A 70 21.13 3.67 -0.48
N ARG A 71 22.23 4.41 -0.54
CA ARG A 71 23.54 3.95 -0.07
C ARG A 71 23.50 3.64 1.42
N MET A 72 22.98 4.57 2.24
CA MET A 72 22.84 4.38 3.69
C MET A 72 22.00 3.14 4.03
N ILE A 73 20.88 2.92 3.32
CA ILE A 73 20.06 1.71 3.48
C ILE A 73 20.91 0.46 3.23
N LEU A 74 21.64 0.41 2.11
CA LEU A 74 22.44 -0.76 1.74
C LEU A 74 23.59 -1.02 2.72
N GLU A 75 24.20 0.01 3.29
CA GLU A 75 25.25 -0.09 4.29
C GLU A 75 24.73 -0.53 5.68
N THR A 76 23.47 -0.21 6.00
CA THR A 76 22.83 -0.55 7.28
C THR A 76 22.27 -1.98 7.27
N ILE A 77 21.83 -2.49 6.12
CA ILE A 77 21.22 -3.82 5.96
C ILE A 77 22.06 -4.93 6.64
N PRO A 78 23.37 -5.10 6.39
CA PRO A 78 24.14 -6.20 6.97
C PRO A 78 24.35 -6.08 8.49
N LYS A 79 24.19 -4.90 9.05
CA LYS A 79 24.48 -4.59 10.45
C LYS A 79 23.26 -4.67 11.36
N HIS A 80 22.05 -4.49 10.80
CA HIS A 80 20.83 -4.38 11.58
C HIS A 80 20.02 -5.68 11.55
N TYR A 81 19.41 -6.05 12.69
CA TYR A 81 18.59 -7.27 12.81
C TYR A 81 17.42 -7.36 11.82
N ALA A 82 16.83 -6.22 11.44
CA ALA A 82 15.77 -6.14 10.43
C ALA A 82 16.31 -6.03 8.99
N GLY A 83 17.63 -6.08 8.79
CA GLY A 83 18.25 -5.85 7.48
C GLY A 83 17.77 -6.81 6.40
N THR A 84 17.71 -8.11 6.68
CA THR A 84 17.17 -9.11 5.72
C THR A 84 15.72 -8.81 5.35
N MET A 85 14.89 -8.34 6.30
CA MET A 85 13.52 -7.94 6.04
C MET A 85 13.46 -6.73 5.08
N VAL A 86 14.27 -5.71 5.33
CA VAL A 86 14.36 -4.52 4.48
C VAL A 86 14.87 -4.89 3.09
N LEU A 87 15.91 -5.71 3.00
CA LEU A 87 16.44 -6.19 1.72
C LEU A 87 15.38 -6.95 0.91
N THR A 88 14.58 -7.79 1.58
CA THR A 88 13.48 -8.52 0.94
C THR A 88 12.42 -7.57 0.37
N MET A 89 12.08 -6.51 1.11
CA MET A 89 11.14 -5.49 0.63
C MET A 89 11.69 -4.76 -0.59
N LEU A 90 12.96 -4.35 -0.55
CA LEU A 90 13.62 -3.63 -1.64
C LEU A 90 13.72 -4.47 -2.92
N CYS A 91 14.15 -5.73 -2.79
CA CYS A 91 14.38 -6.61 -3.94
C CYS A 91 13.09 -7.16 -4.55
N CYS A 92 12.10 -7.47 -3.72
CA CYS A 92 10.88 -8.18 -4.16
C CYS A 92 9.63 -7.27 -4.24
N GLY A 93 9.71 -6.01 -3.81
CA GLY A 93 8.57 -5.10 -3.81
C GLY A 93 7.38 -5.61 -2.98
N LEU A 94 7.67 -6.30 -1.88
CA LEU A 94 6.62 -6.87 -1.03
C LEU A 94 5.95 -5.81 -0.17
N ARG A 95 4.62 -5.95 -0.03
CA ARG A 95 3.85 -5.12 0.90
C ARG A 95 4.13 -5.53 2.36
N PRO A 96 4.00 -4.62 3.33
CA PRO A 96 4.19 -4.94 4.75
C PRO A 96 3.41 -6.17 5.22
N ILE A 97 2.18 -6.36 4.76
CA ILE A 97 1.36 -7.52 5.12
C ILE A 97 1.91 -8.84 4.53
N GLU A 98 2.53 -8.80 3.36
CA GLU A 98 3.12 -9.97 2.71
C GLU A 98 4.41 -10.37 3.44
N ILE A 99 5.25 -9.41 3.81
CA ILE A 99 6.45 -9.63 4.65
C ILE A 99 6.07 -10.30 5.97
N ARG A 100 5.08 -9.80 6.68
CA ARG A 100 4.64 -10.34 7.97
C ARG A 100 4.05 -11.74 7.89
N ARG A 101 3.57 -12.14 6.72
CA ARG A 101 2.99 -13.45 6.45
C ARG A 101 3.93 -14.38 5.70
N MET A 102 5.12 -13.90 5.35
CA MET A 102 6.08 -14.66 4.56
C MET A 102 6.50 -15.92 5.30
N LYS A 103 6.34 -17.05 4.63
CA LYS A 103 6.73 -18.37 5.12
C LYS A 103 7.91 -18.92 4.32
N TRP A 104 8.63 -19.83 4.93
CA TRP A 104 9.76 -20.49 4.28
C TRP A 104 9.33 -21.35 3.08
N ASP A 105 8.12 -21.91 3.11
CA ASP A 105 7.55 -22.70 2.01
C ASP A 105 7.18 -21.84 0.78
N TRP A 106 7.17 -20.51 0.90
CA TRP A 106 7.02 -19.60 -0.23
C TRP A 106 8.29 -19.44 -1.05
N ILE A 107 9.45 -19.87 -0.51
CA ILE A 107 10.77 -19.67 -1.10
C ILE A 107 11.27 -20.96 -1.71
N ASP A 108 11.39 -20.98 -3.02
CA ASP A 108 12.11 -22.00 -3.76
C ASP A 108 13.58 -21.58 -3.85
N PHE A 109 14.42 -22.17 -2.99
CA PHE A 109 15.84 -21.85 -2.93
C PHE A 109 16.63 -22.42 -4.10
N GLU A 110 16.14 -23.47 -4.79
CA GLU A 110 16.79 -24.10 -5.93
C GLU A 110 16.62 -23.26 -7.17
N ASN A 111 15.38 -22.81 -7.43
CA ASN A 111 15.03 -21.99 -8.60
C ASN A 111 15.14 -20.49 -8.32
N ALA A 112 15.50 -20.09 -7.11
CA ALA A 112 15.55 -18.68 -6.67
C ALA A 112 14.23 -17.92 -6.94
N ILE A 113 13.09 -18.51 -6.58
CA ILE A 113 11.75 -17.96 -6.79
C ILE A 113 11.02 -17.81 -5.46
N LEU A 114 10.44 -16.63 -5.23
CA LEU A 114 9.49 -16.37 -4.16
C LEU A 114 8.07 -16.41 -4.74
N THR A 115 7.23 -17.31 -4.23
CA THR A 115 5.80 -17.34 -4.53
C THR A 115 5.03 -16.67 -3.42
N VAL A 116 4.45 -15.50 -3.68
CA VAL A 116 3.70 -14.74 -2.65
C VAL A 116 2.41 -15.49 -2.34
N GLY A 117 2.22 -15.87 -1.07
CA GLY A 117 1.00 -16.51 -0.62
C GLY A 117 -0.20 -15.55 -0.63
N LYS A 118 -1.05 -15.59 0.38
CA LYS A 118 -2.24 -14.73 0.45
C LYS A 118 -1.88 -13.24 0.56
N SER A 119 -2.16 -12.47 -0.48
CA SER A 119 -2.00 -11.02 -0.55
C SER A 119 -3.30 -10.27 -0.16
N LYS A 120 -3.26 -8.93 -0.15
CA LYS A 120 -4.45 -8.06 0.05
C LYS A 120 -5.42 -8.17 -1.13
N THR A 121 -4.91 -8.41 -2.34
CA THR A 121 -5.68 -8.51 -3.58
C THR A 121 -5.50 -9.90 -4.19
N GLU A 122 -6.50 -10.38 -4.92
CA GLU A 122 -6.44 -11.65 -5.62
C GLU A 122 -5.29 -11.69 -6.64
N ALA A 123 -5.13 -10.64 -7.42
CA ALA A 123 -4.02 -10.49 -8.38
C ALA A 123 -2.62 -10.51 -7.74
N GLY A 124 -2.51 -10.19 -6.46
CA GLY A 124 -1.23 -10.25 -5.73
C GLY A 124 -0.92 -11.64 -5.17
N THR A 125 -1.92 -12.50 -5.07
CA THR A 125 -1.81 -13.85 -4.51
C THR A 125 -1.22 -14.79 -5.56
N GLY A 126 -0.25 -15.62 -5.18
CA GLY A 126 0.38 -16.59 -6.08
C GLY A 126 1.39 -15.99 -7.08
N ARG A 127 1.66 -14.66 -7.04
CA ARG A 127 2.66 -14.09 -7.93
C ARG A 127 4.05 -14.62 -7.63
N LYS A 128 4.78 -14.96 -8.69
CA LYS A 128 6.16 -15.43 -8.61
C LYS A 128 7.13 -14.28 -8.84
N ILE A 129 8.10 -14.15 -7.98
CA ILE A 129 9.11 -13.08 -8.01
C ILE A 129 10.49 -13.73 -8.01
N PRO A 130 11.37 -13.43 -8.97
CA PRO A 130 12.74 -13.92 -8.96
C PRO A 130 13.49 -13.29 -7.77
N ILE A 131 14.28 -14.10 -7.06
CA ILE A 131 15.09 -13.69 -5.93
C ILE A 131 16.51 -13.41 -6.44
N PRO A 132 17.01 -12.16 -6.35
CA PRO A 132 18.39 -11.89 -6.72
C PRO A 132 19.39 -12.58 -5.79
N PRO A 133 20.60 -12.94 -6.28
CA PRO A 133 21.59 -13.69 -5.52
C PRO A 133 21.91 -13.12 -4.14
N VAL A 134 22.06 -11.80 -4.04
CA VAL A 134 22.33 -11.13 -2.77
C VAL A 134 21.23 -11.34 -1.71
N LEU A 135 19.97 -11.38 -2.13
CA LEU A 135 18.87 -11.68 -1.23
C LEU A 135 18.79 -13.17 -0.90
N LEU A 136 19.07 -14.02 -1.87
CA LEU A 136 19.06 -15.48 -1.69
C LEU A 136 20.06 -15.89 -0.61
N ASP A 137 21.27 -15.34 -0.65
CA ASP A 137 22.32 -15.61 0.34
C ASP A 137 21.93 -15.06 1.73
N ALA A 138 21.40 -13.82 1.79
CA ALA A 138 20.90 -13.26 3.04
C ALA A 138 19.76 -14.07 3.67
N LEU A 139 18.87 -14.65 2.85
CA LEU A 139 17.77 -15.51 3.31
C LEU A 139 18.31 -16.88 3.81
N LYS A 140 19.32 -17.45 3.15
CA LYS A 140 19.99 -18.67 3.62
C LYS A 140 20.67 -18.46 4.97
N GLU A 141 21.40 -17.35 5.14
CA GLU A 141 22.01 -16.99 6.43
C GLU A 141 20.96 -16.76 7.51
N HIS A 142 19.85 -16.07 7.15
CA HIS A 142 18.76 -15.82 8.08
C HIS A 142 18.12 -17.14 8.55
N LYS A 143 17.94 -18.09 7.65
CA LYS A 143 17.43 -19.43 7.96
C LYS A 143 18.39 -20.22 8.86
N ALA A 144 19.69 -20.12 8.62
CA ALA A 144 20.74 -20.79 9.41
C ALA A 144 20.83 -20.29 10.85
N LYS A 145 20.37 -19.07 11.15
CA LYS A 145 20.29 -18.53 12.54
C LYS A 145 19.27 -19.27 13.42
N GLY A 146 18.53 -20.24 12.87
CA GLY A 146 17.89 -21.32 13.64
C GLY A 146 16.63 -20.94 14.42
N LEU A 147 15.93 -19.90 14.03
CA LEU A 147 14.57 -19.67 14.52
C LEU A 147 13.66 -20.72 13.87
N ASN A 148 13.45 -21.86 14.57
CA ASN A 148 12.66 -22.99 14.07
C ASN A 148 11.17 -22.60 14.01
N ASN A 149 10.79 -21.84 12.99
CA ASN A 149 9.47 -21.28 12.80
C ASN A 149 9.07 -21.41 11.33
N GLU A 150 7.77 -21.52 11.07
CA GLU A 150 7.23 -21.54 9.69
C GLU A 150 7.37 -20.17 8.98
N TYR A 151 7.40 -19.08 9.74
CA TYR A 151 7.51 -17.72 9.24
C TYR A 151 8.98 -17.30 9.11
N VAL A 152 9.27 -16.57 8.01
CA VAL A 152 10.62 -16.04 7.75
C VAL A 152 10.96 -14.93 8.75
N PHE A 153 10.02 -14.03 9.00
CA PHE A 153 10.19 -12.91 9.93
C PHE A 153 9.26 -13.06 11.13
N VAL A 154 9.85 -13.10 12.31
CA VAL A 154 9.15 -13.35 13.58
C VAL A 154 9.42 -12.24 14.58
N LYS A 155 8.59 -12.12 15.60
CA LYS A 155 8.86 -11.29 16.77
C LYS A 155 10.05 -11.88 17.54
N TYR A 156 11.02 -11.04 17.83
CA TYR A 156 12.26 -11.46 18.46
C TYR A 156 12.05 -12.21 19.79
N GLU A 157 11.18 -11.66 20.65
CA GLU A 157 10.99 -12.22 22.02
C GLU A 157 10.10 -13.47 22.07
N LYS A 158 9.15 -13.60 21.17
CA LYS A 158 8.09 -14.63 21.23
C LYS A 158 8.19 -15.69 20.14
N HIS A 159 9.10 -15.52 19.18
CA HIS A 159 9.22 -16.38 17.99
C HIS A 159 7.89 -16.67 17.27
N THR A 160 6.93 -15.74 17.39
CA THR A 160 5.64 -15.81 16.72
C THR A 160 5.64 -14.93 15.48
N ARG A 161 4.65 -15.14 14.61
CA ARG A 161 4.46 -14.29 13.43
C ARG A 161 4.51 -12.81 13.81
N MET A 162 5.22 -12.03 13.01
CA MET A 162 5.30 -10.57 13.15
C MET A 162 3.92 -9.94 12.94
N ASP A 163 3.47 -9.10 13.87
CA ASP A 163 2.27 -8.27 13.74
C ASP A 163 2.60 -6.87 13.19
N ASP A 164 1.58 -6.02 13.05
CA ASP A 164 1.75 -4.66 12.53
C ASP A 164 2.68 -3.82 13.39
N ASN A 165 2.54 -3.93 14.72
CA ASN A 165 3.33 -3.15 15.66
C ASN A 165 4.80 -3.58 15.64
N ALA A 166 5.08 -4.90 15.67
CA ALA A 166 6.44 -5.42 15.60
C ALA A 166 7.14 -5.06 14.29
N PHE A 167 6.41 -5.11 13.17
CA PHE A 167 6.93 -4.66 11.87
C PHE A 167 7.27 -3.18 11.88
N TYR A 168 6.34 -2.35 12.36
CA TYR A 168 6.55 -0.90 12.44
C TYR A 168 7.73 -0.53 13.34
N GLN A 169 7.86 -1.16 14.52
CA GLN A 169 8.98 -0.94 15.41
C GLN A 169 10.32 -1.37 14.78
N SER A 170 10.36 -2.52 14.11
CA SER A 170 11.56 -2.98 13.41
C SER A 170 11.98 -2.00 12.30
N TRP A 171 11.01 -1.49 11.53
CA TRP A 171 11.25 -0.46 10.53
C TRP A 171 11.75 0.84 11.15
N LYS A 172 11.07 1.32 12.20
CA LYS A 172 11.46 2.55 12.91
C LYS A 172 12.87 2.46 13.48
N ASN A 173 13.24 1.33 14.08
CA ASN A 173 14.59 1.12 14.59
C ASN A 173 15.62 1.12 13.48
N PHE A 174 15.32 0.48 12.34
CA PHE A 174 16.19 0.49 11.17
C PHE A 174 16.42 1.91 10.64
N VAL A 175 15.35 2.70 10.49
CA VAL A 175 15.43 4.10 10.03
C VAL A 175 16.22 4.97 11.02
N LYS A 176 16.03 4.76 12.32
CA LYS A 176 16.77 5.48 13.36
C LYS A 176 18.28 5.20 13.29
N GLU A 177 18.67 3.97 13.02
CA GLU A 177 20.09 3.60 12.86
C GLU A 177 20.73 4.25 11.65
N MET A 178 19.95 4.50 10.60
CA MET A 178 20.43 5.24 9.42
C MET A 178 20.53 6.75 9.62
N ASP A 179 20.14 7.26 10.80
CA ASP A 179 20.08 8.70 11.07
C ASP A 179 19.17 9.51 10.10
N LEU A 180 18.23 8.85 9.45
CA LEU A 180 17.24 9.47 8.55
C LEU A 180 16.00 10.01 9.28
N ALA A 181 15.99 9.96 10.62
CA ALA A 181 14.83 10.32 11.44
C ALA A 181 14.89 11.76 11.99
N ASN A 182 15.85 12.57 11.55
CA ASN A 182 16.02 13.99 11.95
C ASN A 182 15.30 14.94 11.01
#